data_bbb8112be4a851525784942b8c8461f7
#
_entry.id   bbb8112be4a851525784942b8c8461f7
#
_cell.length_a   1.000
_cell.length_b   1.000
_cell.length_c   1.000
_cell.angle_alpha   90.00
_cell.angle_beta   90.00
_cell.angle_gamma   90.00
#
_symmetry.space_group_name_H-M   'P 1'
#
loop_
_entity.id
_entity.type
_entity.pdbx_description
1 polymer ?
#
loop_
_entity_poly.entity_id
_entity_poly.type
_entity_poly.pdbx_seq_one_letter_code
_entity_poly.pdbx_strand_id
1 'polypeptide(L)'
;MKKNLYWIALAAFIIPILVRGLMFYRGFPNQRKIATPDYQAFISSQPPIGDIAVNTNIEQTNGIILFDLAHANQYQPADVKSLQEAIEKRGGKVESISDATSLEYKLKYASALTVISPSTAFSSDEIRIIKAFVQRGGRLLVFTDATHGLVYTDFFSGSTISYPDTNLVNPLLTAFDISVNNDYLYNTEEHEGNFRNIFFEGFEKNDLTLNLKRVALYGTHSIESPSGLVLLRGTEATLSSSNDAHDPASGGAVLSEDGNVLVFGDFTFLSSPYQNVLDNSTLIANIADFILAGKQKILLENFPFLFSQSVLQVYPAPEVQLTAEIISAISGLQTSLKTSEIEIRIATKTPRDGDVLVLGTFADAEELASYINPFNIRLDESGDTITLKNFGDIGRAGNGILLFEENKNGNRLTLLAETPEDLIALLSTVSSGSLYGCILQDNIGICSVGYGGSFFDETGGFGEDILTPEPATGDATPTPAG
;
A
#
# COMPACT_ATOMS: atom_id res chain seq x y z
N MET A 1 -15.92 50.27 75.50
CA MET A 1 -14.84 49.63 74.71
C MET A 1 -15.31 48.43 73.89
N LYS A 2 -16.19 47.55 74.37
CA LYS A 2 -16.59 46.34 73.61
C LYS A 2 -17.34 46.61 72.30
N LYS A 3 -18.19 47.70 72.20
CA LYS A 3 -18.91 48.04 70.97
C LYS A 3 -17.99 48.42 69.78
N ASN A 4 -16.87 49.05 70.01
CA ASN A 4 -15.96 49.46 68.97
C ASN A 4 -15.14 48.27 68.40
N LEU A 5 -14.94 47.23 69.22
CA LEU A 5 -14.20 46.04 68.81
C LEU A 5 -14.98 45.24 67.72
N TYR A 6 -16.31 45.23 67.83
CA TYR A 6 -17.14 44.58 66.79
C TYR A 6 -17.10 45.29 65.45
N TRP A 7 -17.09 46.65 65.46
CA TRP A 7 -16.98 47.40 64.23
C TRP A 7 -15.60 47.29 63.59
N ILE A 8 -14.53 47.17 64.37
CA ILE A 8 -13.17 46.95 63.86
C ILE A 8 -13.06 45.54 63.26
N ALA A 9 -13.63 44.52 63.92
CA ALA A 9 -13.63 43.13 63.38
C ALA A 9 -14.44 43.02 62.08
N LEU A 10 -15.63 43.67 62.03
CA LEU A 10 -16.46 43.72 60.84
C LEU A 10 -15.77 44.46 59.66
N ALA A 11 -15.10 45.55 59.95
CA ALA A 11 -14.31 46.31 58.93
C ALA A 11 -13.14 45.46 58.42
N ALA A 12 -12.42 44.78 59.31
CA ALA A 12 -11.30 43.90 58.93
C ALA A 12 -11.76 42.72 58.08
N PHE A 13 -12.97 42.27 58.18
CA PHE A 13 -13.54 41.21 57.35
C PHE A 13 -14.08 41.72 55.99
N ILE A 14 -14.77 42.85 56.02
CA ILE A 14 -15.41 43.41 54.80
C ILE A 14 -14.44 44.09 53.84
N ILE A 15 -13.44 44.80 54.36
CA ILE A 15 -12.47 45.54 53.53
C ILE A 15 -11.70 44.66 52.57
N PRO A 16 -11.15 43.48 52.96
CA PRO A 16 -10.44 42.60 52.03
C PRO A 16 -11.35 42.08 50.93
N ILE A 17 -12.63 41.78 51.25
CA ILE A 17 -13.57 41.29 50.28
C ILE A 17 -13.92 42.40 49.26
N LEU A 18 -14.15 43.61 49.72
CA LEU A 18 -14.40 44.78 48.85
C LEU A 18 -13.20 45.10 47.96
N VAL A 19 -11.98 45.04 48.52
CA VAL A 19 -10.74 45.27 47.79
C VAL A 19 -10.58 44.21 46.70
N ARG A 20 -10.80 42.94 47.05
CA ARG A 20 -10.70 41.84 46.10
C ARG A 20 -11.78 41.93 44.99
N GLY A 21 -13.00 42.26 45.35
CA GLY A 21 -14.07 42.51 44.41
C GLY A 21 -13.76 43.66 43.45
N LEU A 22 -13.28 44.81 43.97
CA LEU A 22 -12.85 45.93 43.18
C LEU A 22 -11.69 45.58 42.22
N MET A 23 -10.71 44.80 42.68
CA MET A 23 -9.59 44.32 41.87
C MET A 23 -10.06 43.37 40.78
N PHE A 24 -11.02 42.50 41.09
CA PHE A 24 -11.57 41.56 40.12
C PHE A 24 -12.40 42.24 39.02
N TYR A 25 -13.27 43.20 39.38
CA TYR A 25 -14.19 43.83 38.43
C TYR A 25 -13.62 45.07 37.72
N ARG A 26 -12.65 45.75 38.30
CA ARG A 26 -12.02 46.97 37.70
C ARG A 26 -10.62 46.74 37.13
N GLY A 27 -10.02 45.57 37.42
CA GLY A 27 -8.65 45.27 37.06
C GLY A 27 -7.64 46.15 37.78
N PHE A 28 -6.35 45.86 37.56
CA PHE A 28 -5.28 46.77 38.00
C PHE A 28 -5.23 47.99 37.10
N PRO A 29 -5.08 49.23 37.67
CA PRO A 29 -5.05 50.45 36.89
C PRO A 29 -3.95 50.57 35.84
N ASN A 30 -3.03 49.58 35.80
CA ASN A 30 -1.93 49.48 34.83
C ASN A 30 -2.05 48.27 33.90
N GLN A 31 -3.25 47.78 33.59
CA GLN A 31 -3.38 46.86 32.46
C GLN A 31 -2.90 47.61 31.20
N ARG A 32 -1.74 47.21 30.69
CA ARG A 32 -1.33 47.61 29.32
C ARG A 32 -2.51 47.25 28.42
N LYS A 33 -3.08 48.23 27.74
CA LYS A 33 -4.00 47.96 26.64
C LYS A 33 -3.20 47.19 25.60
N ILE A 34 -3.34 45.87 25.60
CA ILE A 34 -2.85 45.06 24.51
C ILE A 34 -3.67 45.51 23.31
N ALA A 35 -3.00 46.15 22.36
CA ALA A 35 -3.64 46.47 21.09
C ALA A 35 -4.19 45.16 20.51
N THR A 36 -5.48 45.14 20.20
CA THR A 36 -6.04 44.02 19.46
C THR A 36 -5.23 43.83 18.19
N PRO A 37 -4.70 42.62 17.91
CA PRO A 37 -3.98 42.39 16.67
C PRO A 37 -4.87 42.81 15.49
N ASP A 38 -4.29 43.50 14.54
CA ASP A 38 -4.97 43.79 13.29
C ASP A 38 -5.03 42.48 12.48
N TYR A 39 -6.11 41.74 12.64
CA TYR A 39 -6.31 40.49 11.93
C TYR A 39 -6.38 40.66 10.40
N GLN A 40 -6.62 41.86 9.91
CA GLN A 40 -6.58 42.14 8.47
C GLN A 40 -5.15 42.26 7.94
N ALA A 41 -4.17 42.60 8.79
CA ALA A 41 -2.76 42.56 8.43
C ALA A 41 -2.20 41.13 8.27
N PHE A 42 -2.91 40.10 8.80
CA PHE A 42 -2.57 38.69 8.68
C PHE A 42 -3.32 37.98 7.54
N ILE A 43 -4.03 38.70 6.68
CA ILE A 43 -4.49 38.12 5.42
C ILE A 43 -3.23 37.91 4.59
N SER A 44 -2.70 36.70 4.66
CA SER A 44 -1.64 36.22 3.79
C SER A 44 -2.03 36.55 2.35
N SER A 45 -1.21 37.34 1.67
CA SER A 45 -1.32 37.45 0.21
C SER A 45 -1.31 36.03 -0.32
N GLN A 46 -2.40 35.58 -0.95
CA GLN A 46 -2.42 34.26 -1.59
C GLN A 46 -1.16 34.14 -2.44
N PRO A 47 -0.31 33.15 -2.18
CA PRO A 47 0.85 32.93 -3.02
C PRO A 47 0.37 32.78 -4.46
N PRO A 48 1.12 33.28 -5.46
CA PRO A 48 0.72 33.11 -6.85
C PRO A 48 0.53 31.63 -7.12
N ILE A 49 -0.60 31.28 -7.73
CA ILE A 49 -0.91 29.92 -8.15
C ILE A 49 0.19 29.52 -9.14
N GLY A 50 1.15 28.74 -8.67
CA GLY A 50 2.16 28.14 -9.51
C GLY A 50 1.55 27.01 -10.33
N ASP A 51 1.89 26.92 -11.60
CA ASP A 51 1.57 25.71 -12.37
C ASP A 51 2.30 24.54 -11.75
N ILE A 52 1.59 23.40 -11.60
CA ILE A 52 2.23 22.15 -11.15
C ILE A 52 3.35 21.82 -12.14
N ALA A 53 4.58 21.81 -11.66
CA ALA A 53 5.72 21.50 -12.50
C ALA A 53 5.58 20.09 -13.09
N VAL A 54 5.65 19.99 -14.41
CA VAL A 54 5.69 18.71 -15.11
C VAL A 54 7.13 18.49 -15.55
N ASN A 55 7.76 17.44 -15.05
CA ASN A 55 9.03 17.01 -15.59
C ASN A 55 8.78 16.41 -16.98
N THR A 56 9.18 17.12 -18.03
CA THR A 56 8.90 16.74 -19.43
C THR A 56 9.70 15.51 -19.91
N ASN A 57 10.60 14.98 -19.09
CA ASN A 57 11.46 13.85 -19.42
C ASN A 57 10.95 12.51 -18.87
N ILE A 58 9.76 12.46 -18.27
CA ILE A 58 9.21 11.20 -17.78
C ILE A 58 8.51 10.51 -18.93
N GLU A 59 8.96 9.29 -19.24
CA GLU A 59 8.19 8.37 -20.07
C GLU A 59 6.78 8.25 -19.47
N GLN A 60 5.76 8.52 -20.27
CA GLN A 60 4.37 8.32 -19.83
C GLN A 60 4.23 6.85 -19.42
N THR A 61 4.14 6.62 -18.14
CA THR A 61 3.91 5.29 -17.60
C THR A 61 2.41 5.16 -17.34
N ASN A 62 1.77 4.20 -18.01
CA ASN A 62 0.36 3.85 -17.78
C ASN A 62 0.21 3.14 -16.40
N GLY A 63 0.73 3.74 -15.34
CA GLY A 63 0.70 3.17 -14.00
C GLY A 63 -0.68 3.32 -13.35
N ILE A 64 -1.13 2.29 -12.66
CA ILE A 64 -2.33 2.32 -11.82
C ILE A 64 -1.92 2.56 -10.38
N ILE A 65 -2.44 3.63 -9.80
CA ILE A 65 -2.20 4.01 -8.42
C ILE A 65 -3.46 3.72 -7.61
N LEU A 66 -3.33 2.86 -6.62
CA LEU A 66 -4.44 2.49 -5.74
C LEU A 66 -4.51 3.44 -4.54
N PHE A 67 -5.69 4.01 -4.29
CA PHE A 67 -5.97 4.77 -3.07
C PHE A 67 -6.80 3.90 -2.14
N ASP A 68 -6.30 3.70 -0.93
CA ASP A 68 -6.98 2.93 0.10
C ASP A 68 -8.19 3.69 0.65
N LEU A 69 -9.36 3.06 0.61
CA LEU A 69 -10.57 3.47 1.29
C LEU A 69 -11.10 2.36 2.23
N ALA A 70 -10.53 1.15 2.13
CA ALA A 70 -10.96 0.01 2.93
C ALA A 70 -10.66 0.21 4.42
N HIS A 71 -9.62 0.98 4.74
CA HIS A 71 -9.23 1.30 6.11
C HIS A 71 -9.80 2.64 6.61
N ALA A 72 -10.92 3.09 5.98
CA ALA A 72 -11.64 4.30 6.37
C ALA A 72 -10.71 5.52 6.52
N ASN A 73 -9.91 5.76 5.50
CA ASN A 73 -8.92 6.84 5.46
C ASN A 73 -9.58 8.21 5.65
N GLN A 74 -8.94 9.05 6.46
CA GLN A 74 -9.49 10.32 6.98
C GLN A 74 -9.24 11.50 6.02
N TYR A 75 -9.66 11.41 4.76
CA TYR A 75 -9.53 12.52 3.82
C TYR A 75 -10.81 12.70 2.98
N GLN A 76 -10.97 13.90 2.44
CA GLN A 76 -12.00 14.19 1.45
C GLN A 76 -11.39 14.21 0.04
N PRO A 77 -12.15 13.94 -1.03
CA PRO A 77 -11.63 13.98 -2.40
C PRO A 77 -10.94 15.33 -2.76
N ALA A 78 -11.39 16.42 -2.16
CA ALA A 78 -10.79 17.74 -2.38
C ALA A 78 -9.37 17.84 -1.80
N ASP A 79 -9.05 17.10 -0.74
CA ASP A 79 -7.75 17.17 -0.06
C ASP A 79 -6.63 16.57 -0.90
N VAL A 80 -6.93 15.58 -1.72
CA VAL A 80 -5.96 14.83 -2.55
C VAL A 80 -6.02 15.20 -4.03
N LYS A 81 -6.88 16.17 -4.39
CA LYS A 81 -7.12 16.53 -5.78
C LYS A 81 -5.85 16.94 -6.53
N SER A 82 -4.97 17.69 -5.88
CA SER A 82 -3.71 18.13 -6.49
C SER A 82 -2.79 16.97 -6.85
N LEU A 83 -2.72 15.94 -5.98
CA LEU A 83 -1.94 14.73 -6.23
C LEU A 83 -2.58 13.90 -7.36
N GLN A 84 -3.91 13.74 -7.36
CA GLN A 84 -4.62 13.03 -8.42
C GLN A 84 -4.39 13.69 -9.79
N GLU A 85 -4.54 15.02 -9.87
CA GLU A 85 -4.26 15.77 -11.09
C GLU A 85 -2.80 15.66 -11.54
N ALA A 86 -1.86 15.63 -10.61
CA ALA A 86 -0.44 15.45 -10.92
C ALA A 86 -0.16 14.05 -11.50
N ILE A 87 -0.83 12.99 -10.99
CA ILE A 87 -0.75 11.63 -11.50
C ILE A 87 -1.35 11.56 -12.93
N GLU A 88 -2.57 12.09 -13.10
CA GLU A 88 -3.29 12.04 -14.38
C GLU A 88 -2.57 12.81 -15.50
N LYS A 89 -1.99 13.97 -15.19
CA LYS A 89 -1.16 14.75 -16.13
C LYS A 89 0.07 13.97 -16.64
N ARG A 90 0.50 12.95 -15.91
CA ARG A 90 1.62 12.06 -16.25
C ARG A 90 1.20 10.78 -16.95
N GLY A 91 -0.10 10.60 -17.21
CA GLY A 91 -0.67 9.40 -17.84
C GLY A 91 -1.01 8.29 -16.85
N GLY A 92 -0.84 8.50 -15.55
CA GLY A 92 -1.28 7.55 -14.52
C GLY A 92 -2.79 7.54 -14.33
N LYS A 93 -3.29 6.46 -13.75
CA LYS A 93 -4.71 6.28 -13.43
C LYS A 93 -4.87 6.00 -11.94
N VAL A 94 -5.83 6.68 -11.31
CA VAL A 94 -6.16 6.45 -9.90
C VAL A 94 -7.36 5.53 -9.79
N GLU A 95 -7.23 4.49 -8.97
CA GLU A 95 -8.32 3.58 -8.59
C GLU A 95 -8.43 3.50 -7.07
N SER A 96 -9.65 3.32 -6.56
CA SER A 96 -9.88 3.16 -5.13
C SER A 96 -10.04 1.70 -4.73
N ILE A 97 -9.57 1.35 -3.53
CA ILE A 97 -9.84 0.07 -2.86
C ILE A 97 -10.84 0.35 -1.73
N SER A 98 -12.09 -0.04 -1.92
CA SER A 98 -13.14 0.11 -0.90
C SER A 98 -13.41 -1.15 -0.09
N ASP A 99 -12.83 -2.29 -0.49
CA ASP A 99 -12.95 -3.59 0.16
C ASP A 99 -11.57 -4.22 0.33
N ALA A 100 -11.20 -4.47 1.58
CA ALA A 100 -9.91 -5.07 1.96
C ALA A 100 -9.68 -6.45 1.31
N THR A 101 -10.73 -7.22 1.05
CA THR A 101 -10.63 -8.53 0.39
C THR A 101 -10.15 -8.42 -1.06
N SER A 102 -10.28 -7.26 -1.69
CA SER A 102 -9.81 -7.00 -3.06
C SER A 102 -8.34 -6.53 -3.11
N LEU A 103 -7.70 -6.27 -1.96
CA LEU A 103 -6.36 -5.69 -1.88
C LEU A 103 -5.33 -6.53 -2.63
N GLU A 104 -5.24 -7.83 -2.31
CA GLU A 104 -4.28 -8.74 -2.94
C GLU A 104 -4.44 -8.79 -4.45
N TYR A 105 -5.69 -8.91 -4.93
CA TYR A 105 -5.97 -8.95 -6.36
C TYR A 105 -5.56 -7.65 -7.08
N LYS A 106 -5.90 -6.50 -6.50
CA LYS A 106 -5.58 -5.20 -7.11
C LYS A 106 -4.09 -4.89 -7.09
N LEU A 107 -3.37 -5.31 -6.05
CA LEU A 107 -1.92 -5.15 -5.97
C LEU A 107 -1.15 -5.97 -7.01
N LYS A 108 -1.78 -6.96 -7.66
CA LYS A 108 -1.14 -7.72 -8.74
C LYS A 108 -0.80 -6.88 -9.98
N TYR A 109 -1.54 -5.79 -10.23
CA TYR A 109 -1.38 -4.94 -11.41
C TYR A 109 -1.05 -3.48 -11.11
N ALA A 110 -1.07 -3.08 -9.84
CA ALA A 110 -0.83 -1.70 -9.45
C ALA A 110 0.65 -1.33 -9.48
N SER A 111 0.96 -0.06 -9.77
CA SER A 111 2.30 0.51 -9.61
C SER A 111 2.56 0.98 -8.19
N ALA A 112 1.52 1.51 -7.53
CA ALA A 112 1.63 2.00 -6.15
C ALA A 112 0.34 1.83 -5.36
N LEU A 113 0.49 1.76 -4.03
CA LEU A 113 -0.57 1.87 -3.04
C LEU A 113 -0.39 3.16 -2.24
N THR A 114 -1.47 3.93 -2.10
CA THR A 114 -1.51 5.16 -1.29
C THR A 114 -2.46 4.97 -0.11
N VAL A 115 -1.97 5.21 1.10
CA VAL A 115 -2.69 5.15 2.37
C VAL A 115 -2.65 6.54 3.01
N ILE A 116 -3.80 7.07 3.45
CA ILE A 116 -3.89 8.44 3.97
C ILE A 116 -4.66 8.43 5.30
N SER A 117 -3.94 8.61 6.41
CA SER A 117 -4.50 8.70 7.77
C SER A 117 -5.62 7.68 8.01
N PRO A 118 -5.30 6.37 8.04
CA PRO A 118 -6.30 5.31 8.21
C PRO A 118 -6.92 5.38 9.59
N SER A 119 -8.20 5.03 9.71
CA SER A 119 -8.91 4.89 10.99
C SER A 119 -9.23 3.45 11.37
N THR A 120 -8.81 2.50 10.57
CA THR A 120 -8.85 1.06 10.84
C THR A 120 -7.46 0.47 10.64
N ALA A 121 -7.03 -0.40 11.54
CA ALA A 121 -5.71 -1.04 11.47
C ALA A 121 -5.66 -2.09 10.36
N PHE A 122 -4.49 -2.23 9.76
CA PHE A 122 -4.18 -3.31 8.82
C PHE A 122 -4.03 -4.64 9.56
N SER A 123 -4.60 -5.70 9.05
CA SER A 123 -4.39 -7.06 9.54
C SER A 123 -2.99 -7.57 9.21
N SER A 124 -2.54 -8.62 9.90
CA SER A 124 -1.24 -9.25 9.62
C SER A 124 -1.12 -9.78 8.19
N ASP A 125 -2.23 -10.27 7.61
CA ASP A 125 -2.25 -10.76 6.23
C ASP A 125 -2.13 -9.61 5.23
N GLU A 126 -2.83 -8.50 5.44
CA GLU A 126 -2.72 -7.32 4.59
C GLU A 126 -1.30 -6.73 4.64
N ILE A 127 -0.69 -6.66 5.84
CA ILE A 127 0.71 -6.23 5.98
C ILE A 127 1.65 -7.16 5.20
N ARG A 128 1.44 -8.47 5.27
CA ARG A 128 2.23 -9.46 4.51
C ARG A 128 2.08 -9.25 3.00
N ILE A 129 0.86 -9.04 2.52
CA ILE A 129 0.54 -8.80 1.11
C ILE A 129 1.20 -7.49 0.62
N ILE A 130 1.06 -6.39 1.39
CA ILE A 130 1.67 -5.10 1.06
C ILE A 130 3.20 -5.21 1.06
N LYS A 131 3.78 -5.91 2.05
CA LYS A 131 5.23 -6.14 2.10
C LYS A 131 5.74 -6.90 0.87
N ALA A 132 5.06 -7.96 0.47
CA ALA A 132 5.39 -8.71 -0.74
C ALA A 132 5.28 -7.84 -2.01
N PHE A 133 4.24 -7.00 -2.10
CA PHE A 133 4.07 -6.03 -3.18
C PHE A 133 5.27 -5.05 -3.28
N VAL A 134 5.68 -4.45 -2.16
CA VAL A 134 6.83 -3.53 -2.11
C VAL A 134 8.13 -4.24 -2.46
N GLN A 135 8.35 -5.46 -1.94
CA GLN A 135 9.53 -6.27 -2.24
C GLN A 135 9.67 -6.62 -3.73
N ARG A 136 8.56 -6.67 -4.47
CA ARG A 136 8.56 -6.86 -5.93
C ARG A 136 8.77 -5.57 -6.71
N GLY A 137 8.93 -4.42 -6.05
CA GLY A 137 9.16 -3.11 -6.68
C GLY A 137 7.93 -2.23 -6.81
N GLY A 138 6.80 -2.62 -6.22
CA GLY A 138 5.65 -1.74 -6.03
C GLY A 138 6.00 -0.59 -5.07
N ARG A 139 5.38 0.57 -5.23
CA ARG A 139 5.59 1.72 -4.36
C ARG A 139 4.49 1.83 -3.31
N LEU A 140 4.89 2.14 -2.08
CA LEU A 140 3.95 2.45 -0.99
C LEU A 140 4.12 3.92 -0.60
N LEU A 141 3.02 4.67 -0.66
CA LEU A 141 2.95 6.06 -0.21
C LEU A 141 2.01 6.13 1.00
N VAL A 142 2.51 6.62 2.12
CA VAL A 142 1.72 6.74 3.34
C VAL A 142 1.75 8.18 3.82
N PHE A 143 0.57 8.71 4.10
CA PHE A 143 0.41 9.99 4.79
C PHE A 143 -0.24 9.75 6.15
N THR A 144 0.29 10.43 7.15
CA THR A 144 -0.32 10.62 8.47
C THR A 144 -0.56 12.10 8.70
N ASP A 145 -1.27 12.49 9.75
CA ASP A 145 -1.50 13.92 10.05
C ASP A 145 -1.88 14.10 11.53
N ALA A 146 -1.08 14.86 12.26
CA ALA A 146 -1.31 15.10 13.69
C ALA A 146 -2.60 15.90 13.98
N THR A 147 -3.19 16.52 12.97
CA THR A 147 -4.46 17.26 13.08
C THR A 147 -5.68 16.37 12.77
N HIS A 148 -5.45 15.17 12.25
CA HIS A 148 -6.46 14.18 11.93
C HIS A 148 -6.30 12.97 12.86
N GLY A 149 -7.27 12.75 13.72
CA GLY A 149 -7.29 11.60 14.63
C GLY A 149 -8.74 11.23 14.90
N LEU A 150 -8.99 9.96 15.17
CA LEU A 150 -10.31 9.54 15.64
C LEU A 150 -10.56 10.11 17.02
N VAL A 151 -11.62 10.90 17.14
CA VAL A 151 -12.10 11.42 18.41
C VAL A 151 -13.33 10.62 18.81
N TYR A 152 -13.21 9.86 19.87
CA TYR A 152 -14.33 9.13 20.45
C TYR A 152 -14.76 9.80 21.75
N THR A 153 -16.03 10.16 21.85
CA THR A 153 -16.61 10.64 23.10
C THR A 153 -17.36 9.50 23.77
N ASP A 154 -16.87 9.06 24.90
CA ASP A 154 -17.56 8.06 25.72
C ASP A 154 -18.92 8.60 26.18
N PHE A 155 -19.98 7.92 25.78
CA PHE A 155 -21.36 8.35 26.04
C PHE A 155 -21.70 8.40 27.53
N PHE A 156 -21.08 7.56 28.37
CA PHE A 156 -21.39 7.46 29.78
C PHE A 156 -20.60 8.44 30.64
N SER A 157 -19.32 8.63 30.32
CA SER A 157 -18.44 9.52 31.09
C SER A 157 -18.38 10.94 30.52
N GLY A 158 -18.78 11.15 29.27
CA GLY A 158 -18.57 12.40 28.54
C GLY A 158 -17.09 12.71 28.26
N SER A 159 -16.18 11.79 28.56
CA SER A 159 -14.76 11.96 28.29
C SER A 159 -14.47 11.76 26.81
N THR A 160 -13.62 12.61 26.27
CA THR A 160 -13.16 12.52 24.88
C THR A 160 -11.80 11.85 24.84
N ILE A 161 -11.71 10.74 24.09
CA ILE A 161 -10.48 10.01 23.86
C ILE A 161 -10.09 10.24 22.40
N SER A 162 -8.89 10.71 22.17
CA SER A 162 -8.32 10.83 20.82
C SER A 162 -7.42 9.63 20.55
N TYR A 163 -7.69 8.96 19.42
CA TYR A 163 -6.84 7.89 18.90
C TYR A 163 -6.07 8.45 17.71
N PRO A 164 -4.75 8.65 17.84
CA PRO A 164 -3.94 9.11 16.73
C PRO A 164 -3.87 8.04 15.64
N ASP A 165 -3.79 8.44 14.39
CA ASP A 165 -3.62 7.56 13.23
C ASP A 165 -2.31 6.79 13.27
N THR A 166 -1.29 7.31 13.98
CA THR A 166 0.02 6.67 14.18
C THR A 166 -0.08 5.25 14.75
N ASN A 167 -1.01 5.01 15.68
CA ASN A 167 -1.21 3.68 16.26
C ASN A 167 -1.78 2.66 15.23
N LEU A 168 -2.44 3.15 14.20
CA LEU A 168 -3.08 2.33 13.17
C LEU A 168 -2.13 2.07 12.00
N VAL A 169 -1.24 3.00 11.70
CA VAL A 169 -0.32 2.91 10.58
C VAL A 169 1.03 2.29 10.94
N ASN A 170 1.52 2.48 12.17
CA ASN A 170 2.82 1.98 12.60
C ASN A 170 2.99 0.44 12.49
N PRO A 171 1.97 -0.42 12.73
CA PRO A 171 2.11 -1.84 12.46
C PRO A 171 2.48 -2.16 11.01
N LEU A 172 1.96 -1.41 10.04
CA LEU A 172 2.34 -1.52 8.64
C LEU A 172 3.76 -0.99 8.40
N LEU A 173 4.08 0.20 8.92
CA LEU A 173 5.35 0.88 8.67
C LEU A 173 6.56 0.20 9.33
N THR A 174 6.37 -0.44 10.47
CA THR A 174 7.42 -1.23 11.15
C THR A 174 7.97 -2.33 10.26
N ALA A 175 7.17 -2.86 9.31
CA ALA A 175 7.66 -3.85 8.33
C ALA A 175 8.74 -3.30 7.39
N PHE A 176 8.95 -1.97 7.37
CA PHE A 176 9.87 -1.23 6.52
C PHE A 176 10.88 -0.38 7.33
N ASP A 177 11.04 -0.67 8.61
CA ASP A 177 11.91 0.06 9.54
C ASP A 177 11.60 1.57 9.63
N ILE A 178 10.30 1.90 9.60
CA ILE A 178 9.78 3.26 9.72
C ILE A 178 8.79 3.31 10.88
N SER A 179 8.85 4.41 11.66
CA SER A 179 7.88 4.70 12.72
C SER A 179 7.49 6.17 12.71
N VAL A 180 6.21 6.44 12.92
CA VAL A 180 5.64 7.78 13.07
C VAL A 180 5.36 8.02 14.55
N ASN A 181 5.91 9.12 15.09
CA ASN A 181 5.71 9.47 16.48
C ASN A 181 4.35 10.14 16.70
N ASN A 182 3.75 9.91 17.87
CA ASN A 182 2.51 10.56 18.25
C ASN A 182 2.81 11.97 18.82
N ASP A 183 3.25 12.86 17.96
CA ASP A 183 3.61 14.24 18.26
C ASP A 183 3.21 15.16 17.10
N TYR A 184 3.62 16.38 17.14
CA TYR A 184 3.75 17.27 15.99
C TYR A 184 5.06 18.04 16.09
N LEU A 185 5.66 18.30 14.96
CA LEU A 185 6.81 19.20 14.86
C LEU A 185 6.33 20.65 14.90
N TYR A 186 7.09 21.51 15.58
CA TYR A 186 6.80 22.92 15.67
C TYR A 186 8.08 23.77 15.67
N ASN A 187 7.92 25.04 15.24
CA ASN A 187 9.00 26.03 15.25
C ASN A 187 8.40 27.39 15.64
N THR A 188 8.91 27.99 16.73
CA THR A 188 8.41 29.28 17.22
C THR A 188 9.12 30.48 16.59
N GLU A 189 10.20 30.26 15.86
CA GLU A 189 11.02 31.31 15.24
C GLU A 189 10.67 31.48 13.76
N GLU A 190 10.61 30.36 13.01
CA GLU A 190 10.34 30.33 11.58
C GLU A 190 9.15 29.44 11.25
N HIS A 191 8.02 30.04 10.93
CA HIS A 191 6.78 29.33 10.61
C HIS A 191 5.87 30.14 9.66
N GLU A 192 4.94 29.45 9.00
CA GLU A 192 3.93 30.08 8.14
C GLU A 192 2.69 30.43 8.96
N GLY A 193 2.71 31.58 9.65
CA GLY A 193 1.56 32.14 10.41
C GLY A 193 1.18 31.37 11.69
N ASN A 194 1.55 30.11 11.82
CA ASN A 194 1.30 29.27 12.99
C ASN A 194 2.55 28.42 13.29
N PHE A 195 2.95 28.34 14.55
CA PHE A 195 4.15 27.59 14.99
C PHE A 195 4.14 26.10 14.60
N ARG A 196 3.00 25.52 14.22
CA ARG A 196 2.87 24.14 13.71
C ARG A 196 3.01 24.06 12.18
N ASN A 197 2.98 25.20 11.50
CA ASN A 197 3.16 25.26 10.04
C ASN A 197 4.63 25.53 9.78
N ILE A 198 5.41 24.48 9.66
CA ILE A 198 6.87 24.58 9.65
C ILE A 198 7.43 24.49 8.25
N PHE A 199 8.59 25.10 8.08
CA PHE A 199 9.33 25.08 6.84
C PHE A 199 10.42 24.02 6.86
N PHE A 200 10.65 23.43 5.70
CA PHE A 200 11.76 22.52 5.45
C PHE A 200 12.59 23.05 4.31
N GLU A 201 13.91 22.97 4.45
CA GLU A 201 14.89 23.46 3.47
C GLU A 201 16.21 22.67 3.63
N GLY A 202 17.15 22.87 2.70
CA GLY A 202 18.46 22.20 2.80
C GLY A 202 18.40 20.69 2.50
N PHE A 203 17.60 20.30 1.52
CA PHE A 203 17.33 18.91 1.16
C PHE A 203 18.57 18.16 0.68
N GLU A 204 18.70 16.91 1.06
CA GLU A 204 19.64 15.99 0.43
C GLU A 204 19.23 15.73 -1.03
N LYS A 205 20.21 15.51 -1.89
CA LYS A 205 19.96 15.29 -3.32
C LYS A 205 19.24 13.96 -3.55
N ASN A 206 18.00 14.06 -3.98
CA ASN A 206 17.11 12.93 -4.30
C ASN A 206 16.11 13.37 -5.38
N ASP A 207 15.53 12.43 -6.13
CA ASP A 207 14.51 12.76 -7.13
C ASP A 207 13.27 13.39 -6.51
N LEU A 208 12.88 12.97 -5.29
CA LEU A 208 11.76 13.55 -4.52
C LEU A 208 12.01 15.00 -4.08
N THR A 209 13.27 15.40 -3.93
CA THR A 209 13.66 16.74 -3.52
C THR A 209 14.17 17.60 -4.68
N LEU A 210 14.04 17.09 -5.91
CA LEU A 210 14.52 17.77 -7.11
C LEU A 210 13.78 19.12 -7.30
N ASN A 211 14.57 20.17 -7.53
CA ASN A 211 14.11 21.56 -7.73
C ASN A 211 13.38 22.20 -6.52
N LEU A 212 13.41 21.56 -5.34
CA LEU A 212 12.92 22.17 -4.12
C LEU A 212 13.95 23.13 -3.52
N LYS A 213 13.49 24.25 -3.01
CA LYS A 213 14.24 25.18 -2.19
C LYS A 213 13.68 25.25 -0.78
N ARG A 214 12.37 25.33 -0.66
CA ARG A 214 11.65 25.41 0.62
C ARG A 214 10.24 24.88 0.45
N VAL A 215 9.79 24.04 1.35
CA VAL A 215 8.41 23.53 1.43
C VAL A 215 7.81 23.82 2.80
N ALA A 216 6.48 23.80 2.91
CA ALA A 216 5.76 23.99 4.17
C ALA A 216 4.87 22.77 4.46
N LEU A 217 4.92 22.23 5.69
CA LEU A 217 3.98 21.23 6.18
C LEU A 217 3.18 21.78 7.36
N TYR A 218 2.00 21.23 7.60
CA TYR A 218 0.95 21.80 8.45
C TYR A 218 0.56 20.85 9.59
N GLY A 219 1.27 20.93 10.71
CA GLY A 219 1.05 20.06 11.85
C GLY A 219 1.57 18.64 11.62
N THR A 220 2.74 18.54 10.99
CA THR A 220 3.34 17.24 10.65
C THR A 220 3.77 16.47 11.87
N HIS A 221 3.51 15.15 11.89
CA HIS A 221 4.19 14.22 12.80
C HIS A 221 5.70 14.19 12.55
N SER A 222 6.48 13.84 13.56
CA SER A 222 7.87 13.43 13.35
C SER A 222 7.92 11.95 12.95
N ILE A 223 8.85 11.64 12.05
CA ILE A 223 9.03 10.28 11.50
C ILE A 223 10.48 9.88 11.67
N GLU A 224 10.70 8.66 12.13
CA GLU A 224 12.00 8.03 12.27
C GLU A 224 12.14 6.86 11.30
N SER A 225 13.32 6.73 10.69
CA SER A 225 13.72 5.59 9.88
C SER A 225 15.21 5.35 10.06
N PRO A 226 15.61 4.45 10.93
CA PRO A 226 17.03 4.21 11.25
C PRO A 226 17.87 3.81 10.03
N SER A 227 17.29 3.06 9.09
CA SER A 227 17.96 2.61 7.88
C SER A 227 17.66 3.48 6.65
N GLY A 228 16.59 4.27 6.69
CA GLY A 228 16.11 5.05 5.55
C GLY A 228 16.69 6.47 5.46
N LEU A 229 16.19 7.22 4.50
CA LEU A 229 16.57 8.60 4.22
C LEU A 229 15.54 9.57 4.77
N VAL A 230 15.94 10.47 5.66
CA VAL A 230 15.11 11.60 6.09
C VAL A 230 15.12 12.66 4.98
N LEU A 231 14.00 12.77 4.26
CA LEU A 231 13.85 13.67 3.10
C LEU A 231 13.62 15.12 3.53
N LEU A 232 12.72 15.32 4.49
CA LEU A 232 12.35 16.62 5.01
C LEU A 232 12.80 16.72 6.47
N ARG A 233 13.98 17.30 6.64
CA ARG A 233 14.59 17.51 7.97
C ARG A 233 14.28 18.92 8.45
N GLY A 234 13.80 19.06 9.68
CA GLY A 234 13.60 20.36 10.31
C GLY A 234 14.94 21.07 10.60
N THR A 235 14.85 22.39 10.83
CA THR A 235 16.00 23.21 11.26
C THR A 235 16.33 22.93 12.73
N GLU A 236 17.46 23.46 13.23
CA GLU A 236 17.84 23.33 14.66
C GLU A 236 16.77 23.92 15.62
N ALA A 237 15.96 24.89 15.15
CA ALA A 237 14.86 25.45 15.90
C ALA A 237 13.54 24.65 15.80
N THR A 238 13.53 23.57 15.03
CA THR A 238 12.37 22.66 14.94
C THR A 238 12.38 21.70 16.10
N LEU A 239 11.31 21.67 16.88
CA LEU A 239 11.14 20.87 18.09
C LEU A 239 9.97 19.91 17.94
N SER A 240 9.98 18.83 18.71
CA SER A 240 8.85 17.92 18.86
C SER A 240 7.97 18.29 20.06
N SER A 241 6.65 18.22 19.90
CA SER A 241 5.69 18.49 20.98
C SER A 241 5.68 17.42 22.09
N SER A 242 6.30 16.28 21.85
CA SER A 242 6.36 15.20 22.85
C SER A 242 7.38 15.45 23.95
N ASN A 243 8.46 16.21 23.64
CA ASN A 243 9.59 16.41 24.57
C ASN A 243 10.22 17.81 24.50
N ASP A 244 9.67 18.73 23.68
CA ASP A 244 10.20 20.08 23.44
C ASP A 244 11.71 20.08 23.07
N ALA A 245 12.15 19.05 22.36
CA ALA A 245 13.54 18.88 21.95
C ALA A 245 13.67 18.75 20.43
N HIS A 246 14.83 19.16 19.92
CA HIS A 246 15.22 18.90 18.55
C HIS A 246 15.83 17.50 18.45
N ASP A 247 15.32 16.69 17.51
CA ASP A 247 15.90 15.42 17.14
C ASP A 247 16.30 15.42 15.66
N PRO A 248 17.60 15.42 15.35
CA PRO A 248 18.07 15.42 13.98
C PRO A 248 17.78 14.10 13.23
N ALA A 249 17.41 13.01 13.91
CA ALA A 249 16.99 11.77 13.29
C ALA A 249 15.54 11.79 12.84
N SER A 250 14.72 12.71 13.41
CA SER A 250 13.31 12.86 13.05
C SER A 250 13.12 13.82 11.88
N GLY A 251 12.15 13.52 11.03
CA GLY A 251 11.78 14.37 9.89
C GLY A 251 10.28 14.44 9.66
N GLY A 252 9.86 15.35 8.80
CA GLY A 252 8.46 15.45 8.33
C GLY A 252 8.14 14.49 7.18
N ALA A 253 9.16 13.94 6.52
CA ALA A 253 9.04 12.89 5.52
C ALA A 253 10.30 12.03 5.45
N VAL A 254 10.10 10.73 5.19
CA VAL A 254 11.18 9.74 5.08
C VAL A 254 10.94 8.80 3.90
N LEU A 255 12.04 8.29 3.34
CA LEU A 255 12.07 7.26 2.32
C LEU A 255 12.77 6.02 2.90
N SER A 256 12.18 4.83 2.73
CA SER A 256 12.79 3.57 3.18
C SER A 256 14.15 3.31 2.53
N GLU A 257 14.95 2.43 3.13
CA GLU A 257 16.28 2.05 2.63
C GLU A 257 16.24 1.54 1.20
N ASP A 258 15.24 0.71 0.85
CA ASP A 258 15.05 0.18 -0.51
C ASP A 258 14.49 1.21 -1.51
N GLY A 259 14.12 2.40 -1.03
CA GLY A 259 13.58 3.48 -1.83
C GLY A 259 12.17 3.24 -2.36
N ASN A 260 11.41 2.29 -1.81
CA ASN A 260 10.07 1.93 -2.29
C ASN A 260 8.93 2.41 -1.39
N VAL A 261 9.21 2.80 -0.14
CA VAL A 261 8.21 3.29 0.80
C VAL A 261 8.48 4.76 1.15
N LEU A 262 7.52 5.62 0.88
CA LEU A 262 7.57 7.05 1.17
C LEU A 262 6.51 7.39 2.19
N VAL A 263 6.90 8.02 3.29
CA VAL A 263 6.00 8.38 4.39
C VAL A 263 6.09 9.87 4.68
N PHE A 264 4.93 10.52 4.79
CA PHE A 264 4.78 11.92 5.20
C PHE A 264 4.01 11.99 6.52
N GLY A 265 4.42 12.89 7.39
CA GLY A 265 3.73 13.19 8.66
C GLY A 265 2.55 14.16 8.55
N ASP A 266 2.27 14.64 7.35
CA ASP A 266 1.19 15.58 7.02
C ASP A 266 0.69 15.32 5.61
N PHE A 267 -0.61 15.50 5.37
CA PHE A 267 -1.16 15.53 4.01
C PHE A 267 -1.92 16.85 3.71
N THR A 268 -2.07 17.71 4.69
CA THR A 268 -2.74 19.02 4.51
C THR A 268 -2.11 19.85 3.39
N PHE A 269 -0.78 19.71 3.18
CA PHE A 269 -0.09 20.40 2.10
C PHE A 269 -0.57 20.01 0.69
N LEU A 270 -1.27 18.89 0.52
CA LEU A 270 -1.89 18.49 -0.76
C LEU A 270 -3.16 19.30 -1.06
N SER A 271 -3.81 19.85 -0.05
CA SER A 271 -5.11 20.52 -0.17
C SER A 271 -4.98 22.00 -0.52
N SER A 272 -6.08 22.57 -1.04
CA SER A 272 -6.16 24.01 -1.33
C SER A 272 -6.38 24.81 -0.04
N PRO A 273 -5.66 25.93 0.17
CA PRO A 273 -4.69 26.59 -0.73
C PRO A 273 -3.23 26.13 -0.55
N TYR A 274 -2.95 25.21 0.35
CA TYR A 274 -1.62 24.84 0.86
C TYR A 274 -0.71 24.23 -0.21
N GLN A 275 -1.29 23.56 -1.22
CA GLN A 275 -0.51 23.00 -2.34
C GLN A 275 0.25 24.05 -3.15
N ASN A 276 -0.13 25.33 -3.03
CA ASN A 276 0.51 26.43 -3.76
C ASN A 276 1.51 27.23 -2.90
N VAL A 277 1.72 26.83 -1.65
CA VAL A 277 2.65 27.51 -0.76
C VAL A 277 4.08 27.06 -1.07
N LEU A 278 4.97 28.01 -1.33
CA LEU A 278 6.38 27.76 -1.66
C LEU A 278 6.52 26.71 -2.79
N ASP A 279 7.35 25.69 -2.58
CA ASP A 279 7.59 24.64 -3.56
C ASP A 279 6.69 23.40 -3.35
N ASN A 280 5.58 23.48 -2.59
CA ASN A 280 4.69 22.35 -2.34
C ASN A 280 4.13 21.75 -3.63
N SER A 281 3.80 22.58 -4.64
CA SER A 281 3.36 22.06 -5.94
C SER A 281 4.44 21.25 -6.67
N THR A 282 5.71 21.62 -6.52
CA THR A 282 6.85 20.87 -7.05
C THR A 282 7.04 19.56 -6.29
N LEU A 283 6.90 19.59 -4.95
CA LEU A 283 6.95 18.38 -4.13
C LEU A 283 5.83 17.40 -4.53
N ILE A 284 4.61 17.86 -4.72
CA ILE A 284 3.47 17.03 -5.19
C ILE A 284 3.78 16.41 -6.57
N ALA A 285 4.38 17.20 -7.46
CA ALA A 285 4.83 16.72 -8.75
C ALA A 285 5.86 15.58 -8.62
N ASN A 286 6.88 15.75 -7.77
CA ASN A 286 7.91 14.75 -7.52
C ASN A 286 7.33 13.48 -6.86
N ILE A 287 6.33 13.61 -5.96
CA ILE A 287 5.61 12.48 -5.38
C ILE A 287 4.86 11.69 -6.46
N ALA A 288 4.19 12.38 -7.39
CA ALA A 288 3.50 11.73 -8.51
C ALA A 288 4.50 10.97 -9.40
N ASP A 289 5.66 11.56 -9.69
CA ASP A 289 6.74 10.90 -10.43
C ASP A 289 7.26 9.67 -9.68
N PHE A 290 7.46 9.78 -8.37
CA PHE A 290 7.88 8.66 -7.53
C PHE A 290 6.91 7.49 -7.60
N ILE A 291 5.61 7.69 -7.36
CA ILE A 291 4.64 6.58 -7.32
C ILE A 291 4.40 5.97 -8.70
N LEU A 292 4.51 6.74 -9.77
CA LEU A 292 4.39 6.24 -11.15
C LEU A 292 5.64 5.46 -11.61
N ALA A 293 6.79 5.70 -10.99
CA ALA A 293 8.02 4.96 -11.29
C ALA A 293 8.03 3.53 -10.74
N GLY A 294 7.02 3.14 -9.94
CA GLY A 294 6.90 1.79 -9.41
C GLY A 294 6.76 0.76 -10.53
N LYS A 295 7.70 -0.19 -10.58
CA LYS A 295 7.70 -1.31 -11.54
C LYS A 295 7.83 -2.61 -10.77
N GLN A 296 6.73 -3.33 -10.66
CA GLN A 296 6.77 -4.66 -10.07
C GLN A 296 7.51 -5.63 -10.99
N LYS A 297 8.34 -6.50 -10.40
CA LYS A 297 8.74 -7.74 -11.04
C LYS A 297 7.51 -8.62 -11.19
N ILE A 298 7.20 -8.99 -12.42
CA ILE A 298 6.05 -9.85 -12.71
C ILE A 298 6.45 -11.30 -12.39
N LEU A 299 5.65 -11.95 -11.54
CA LEU A 299 5.79 -13.36 -11.18
C LEU A 299 4.51 -14.09 -11.55
N LEU A 300 4.56 -15.42 -11.56
CA LEU A 300 3.39 -16.24 -11.88
C LEU A 300 2.17 -15.95 -10.98
N GLU A 301 2.40 -15.57 -9.72
CA GLU A 301 1.34 -15.15 -8.78
C GLU A 301 0.60 -13.87 -9.20
N ASN A 302 1.16 -13.06 -10.12
CA ASN A 302 0.46 -11.90 -10.67
C ASN A 302 -0.64 -12.29 -11.68
N PHE A 303 -0.80 -13.58 -12.00
CA PHE A 303 -1.87 -14.02 -12.87
C PHE A 303 -3.25 -13.47 -12.38
N PRO A 304 -4.11 -12.94 -13.27
CA PRO A 304 -4.07 -12.96 -14.75
C PRO A 304 -3.28 -11.81 -15.40
N PHE A 305 -2.61 -10.95 -14.67
CA PHE A 305 -1.93 -9.73 -15.17
C PHE A 305 -0.49 -9.99 -15.62
N LEU A 306 -0.21 -11.16 -16.18
CA LEU A 306 1.12 -11.55 -16.67
C LEU A 306 1.49 -10.90 -18.00
N PHE A 307 0.49 -10.51 -18.81
CA PHE A 307 0.67 -10.08 -20.18
C PHE A 307 0.63 -8.57 -20.28
N SER A 308 1.54 -8.02 -21.09
CA SER A 308 1.74 -6.58 -21.23
C SER A 308 1.21 -6.01 -22.56
N GLN A 309 0.91 -6.89 -23.53
CA GLN A 309 0.47 -6.49 -24.85
C GLN A 309 -1.04 -6.72 -25.03
N SER A 310 -1.64 -5.98 -25.95
CA SER A 310 -3.07 -6.10 -26.28
C SER A 310 -3.43 -7.38 -27.02
N VAL A 311 -2.43 -8.16 -27.46
CA VAL A 311 -2.63 -9.42 -28.18
C VAL A 311 -1.82 -10.52 -27.53
N LEU A 312 -2.51 -11.59 -27.11
CA LEU A 312 -1.91 -12.83 -26.62
C LEU A 312 -1.96 -13.90 -27.72
N GLN A 313 -0.80 -14.39 -28.13
CA GLN A 313 -0.69 -15.46 -29.11
C GLN A 313 -0.72 -16.82 -28.42
N VAL A 314 -1.73 -17.64 -28.69
CA VAL A 314 -1.79 -19.02 -28.20
C VAL A 314 -1.12 -19.93 -29.22
N TYR A 315 -0.01 -20.56 -28.82
CA TYR A 315 0.76 -21.48 -29.65
C TYR A 315 0.60 -22.91 -29.14
N PRO A 316 -0.20 -23.76 -29.81
CA PRO A 316 -0.23 -25.19 -29.54
C PRO A 316 1.02 -25.86 -30.11
N ALA A 317 1.70 -26.69 -29.34
CA ALA A 317 2.79 -27.53 -29.82
C ALA A 317 2.28 -28.54 -30.87
N PRO A 318 3.17 -29.15 -31.68
CA PRO A 318 2.78 -30.02 -32.80
C PRO A 318 1.89 -31.19 -32.42
N GLU A 319 2.11 -31.80 -31.25
CA GLU A 319 1.31 -32.95 -30.77
C GLU A 319 -0.06 -32.50 -30.18
N VAL A 320 -0.24 -31.20 -29.90
CA VAL A 320 -1.47 -30.67 -29.33
C VAL A 320 -2.52 -30.41 -30.42
N GLN A 321 -3.52 -31.27 -30.52
CA GLN A 321 -4.64 -31.07 -31.44
C GLN A 321 -5.64 -30.06 -30.84
N LEU A 322 -6.03 -29.06 -31.64
CA LEU A 322 -7.04 -28.07 -31.23
C LEU A 322 -8.46 -28.69 -31.29
N THR A 323 -8.80 -29.42 -30.24
CA THR A 323 -10.14 -30.00 -30.06
C THR A 323 -11.16 -28.92 -29.66
N ALA A 324 -12.44 -29.25 -29.67
CA ALA A 324 -13.52 -28.36 -29.26
C ALA A 324 -13.35 -27.94 -27.77
N GLU A 325 -12.85 -28.85 -26.93
CA GLU A 325 -12.59 -28.61 -25.51
C GLU A 325 -11.47 -27.60 -25.31
N ILE A 326 -10.34 -27.73 -26.02
CA ILE A 326 -9.21 -26.77 -25.97
C ILE A 326 -9.68 -25.39 -26.46
N ILE A 327 -10.43 -25.32 -27.56
CA ILE A 327 -10.96 -24.04 -28.07
C ILE A 327 -11.93 -23.42 -27.06
N SER A 328 -12.76 -24.23 -26.41
CA SER A 328 -13.67 -23.75 -25.35
C SER A 328 -12.90 -23.18 -24.15
N ALA A 329 -11.84 -23.86 -23.72
CA ALA A 329 -11.00 -23.38 -22.61
C ALA A 329 -10.24 -22.10 -22.98
N ILE A 330 -9.72 -21.98 -24.21
CA ILE A 330 -9.12 -20.73 -24.72
C ILE A 330 -10.15 -19.59 -24.72
N SER A 331 -11.41 -19.88 -25.10
CA SER A 331 -12.49 -18.88 -25.05
C SER A 331 -12.82 -18.47 -23.60
N GLY A 332 -12.73 -19.39 -22.65
CA GLY A 332 -12.84 -19.10 -21.22
C GLY A 332 -11.72 -18.14 -20.76
N LEU A 333 -10.48 -18.43 -21.16
CA LEU A 333 -9.32 -17.58 -20.86
C LEU A 333 -9.50 -16.16 -21.44
N GLN A 334 -10.05 -16.03 -22.66
CA GLN A 334 -10.38 -14.72 -23.23
C GLN A 334 -11.31 -13.91 -22.32
N THR A 335 -12.23 -14.57 -21.64
CA THR A 335 -13.17 -13.92 -20.72
C THR A 335 -12.45 -13.46 -19.45
N SER A 336 -11.54 -14.27 -18.90
CA SER A 336 -10.78 -13.95 -17.71
C SER A 336 -9.75 -12.82 -17.95
N LEU A 337 -9.19 -12.75 -19.15
CA LEU A 337 -8.24 -11.70 -19.54
C LEU A 337 -8.93 -10.42 -20.07
N LYS A 338 -10.26 -10.41 -20.18
CA LYS A 338 -11.01 -9.27 -20.71
C LYS A 338 -10.85 -7.99 -19.87
N THR A 339 -10.62 -8.13 -18.58
CA THR A 339 -10.31 -6.99 -17.70
C THR A 339 -9.03 -6.27 -18.09
N SER A 340 -8.13 -6.95 -18.81
CA SER A 340 -6.86 -6.40 -19.32
C SER A 340 -6.93 -5.97 -20.79
N GLU A 341 -8.11 -5.98 -21.41
CA GLU A 341 -8.33 -5.63 -22.83
C GLU A 341 -7.46 -6.46 -23.81
N ILE A 342 -7.13 -7.69 -23.45
CA ILE A 342 -6.27 -8.57 -24.24
C ILE A 342 -7.11 -9.38 -25.24
N GLU A 343 -6.73 -9.34 -26.52
CA GLU A 343 -7.29 -10.17 -27.59
C GLU A 343 -6.47 -11.47 -27.75
N ILE A 344 -7.12 -12.63 -27.80
CA ILE A 344 -6.43 -13.91 -28.02
C ILE A 344 -6.43 -14.26 -29.49
N ARG A 345 -5.26 -14.67 -30.03
CA ARG A 345 -5.07 -15.17 -31.39
C ARG A 345 -4.32 -16.50 -31.38
N ILE A 346 -4.80 -17.48 -32.15
CA ILE A 346 -4.12 -18.75 -32.30
C ILE A 346 -2.99 -18.60 -33.32
N ALA A 347 -1.78 -18.93 -32.89
CA ALA A 347 -0.59 -18.92 -33.73
C ALA A 347 -0.37 -20.28 -34.40
N THR A 348 -0.12 -20.29 -35.71
CA THR A 348 0.19 -21.50 -36.48
C THR A 348 1.67 -21.79 -36.62
N LYS A 349 2.51 -20.89 -36.13
CA LYS A 349 3.98 -21.02 -36.10
C LYS A 349 4.49 -20.49 -34.80
N THR A 350 5.65 -20.98 -34.37
CA THR A 350 6.34 -20.51 -33.15
C THR A 350 6.49 -18.99 -33.17
N PRO A 351 5.82 -18.25 -32.27
CA PRO A 351 5.94 -16.80 -32.18
C PRO A 351 7.37 -16.41 -31.75
N ARG A 352 7.89 -15.34 -32.33
CA ARG A 352 9.21 -14.80 -31.95
C ARG A 352 9.10 -13.62 -31.01
N ASP A 353 8.08 -12.82 -31.19
CA ASP A 353 7.85 -11.58 -30.44
C ASP A 353 6.39 -11.52 -30.02
N GLY A 354 6.10 -10.74 -28.96
CA GLY A 354 4.79 -10.58 -28.40
C GLY A 354 4.52 -11.52 -27.21
N ASP A 355 3.37 -11.29 -26.55
CA ASP A 355 2.96 -12.14 -25.45
C ASP A 355 2.47 -13.50 -25.99
N VAL A 356 2.94 -14.57 -25.38
CA VAL A 356 2.69 -15.94 -25.86
C VAL A 356 2.19 -16.85 -24.74
N LEU A 357 1.13 -17.59 -25.01
CA LEU A 357 0.70 -18.74 -24.24
C LEU A 357 1.04 -19.99 -25.03
N VAL A 358 1.96 -20.80 -24.53
CA VAL A 358 2.38 -22.08 -25.14
C VAL A 358 1.60 -23.20 -24.50
N LEU A 359 1.01 -24.07 -25.32
CA LEU A 359 0.31 -25.30 -24.90
C LEU A 359 1.09 -26.50 -25.40
N GLY A 360 1.54 -27.38 -24.51
CA GLY A 360 2.31 -28.56 -24.87
C GLY A 360 2.12 -29.71 -23.91
N THR A 361 2.53 -30.88 -24.37
CA THR A 361 2.70 -32.09 -23.54
C THR A 361 4.18 -32.28 -23.19
N PHE A 362 4.52 -33.11 -22.23
CA PHE A 362 5.92 -33.43 -21.96
C PHE A 362 6.59 -34.17 -23.15
N ALA A 363 5.83 -34.74 -24.06
CA ALA A 363 6.35 -35.30 -25.31
C ALA A 363 6.87 -34.23 -26.28
N ASP A 364 6.33 -33.02 -26.21
CA ASP A 364 6.77 -31.86 -27.03
C ASP A 364 8.02 -31.17 -26.50
N ALA A 365 8.64 -31.69 -25.44
CA ALA A 365 9.72 -30.96 -24.73
C ALA A 365 10.92 -30.60 -25.59
N GLU A 366 11.24 -31.40 -26.63
CA GLU A 366 12.35 -31.11 -27.57
C GLU A 366 11.98 -29.92 -28.46
N GLU A 367 10.79 -29.86 -29.02
CA GLU A 367 10.28 -28.75 -29.85
C GLU A 367 10.10 -27.47 -29.01
N LEU A 368 9.71 -27.63 -27.76
CA LEU A 368 9.50 -26.53 -26.82
C LEU A 368 10.75 -26.17 -26.00
N ALA A 369 11.92 -26.68 -26.35
CA ALA A 369 13.16 -26.48 -25.60
C ALA A 369 13.47 -25.00 -25.34
N SER A 370 13.14 -24.09 -26.27
CA SER A 370 13.36 -22.62 -26.09
C SER A 370 12.47 -22.00 -25.00
N TYR A 371 11.36 -22.64 -24.62
CA TYR A 371 10.43 -22.21 -23.57
C TYR A 371 10.68 -22.91 -22.23
N ILE A 372 11.35 -24.08 -22.25
CA ILE A 372 11.55 -24.95 -21.08
C ILE A 372 12.94 -24.78 -20.48
N ASN A 373 13.98 -24.65 -21.32
CA ASN A 373 15.38 -24.59 -20.89
C ASN A 373 15.70 -23.49 -19.86
N PRO A 374 15.09 -22.28 -19.92
CA PRO A 374 15.33 -21.24 -18.91
C PRO A 374 15.04 -21.69 -17.46
N PHE A 375 14.18 -22.69 -17.29
CA PHE A 375 13.74 -23.18 -15.97
C PHE A 375 14.56 -24.36 -15.47
N ASN A 376 15.54 -24.87 -16.26
CA ASN A 376 16.36 -26.04 -15.93
C ASN A 376 15.56 -27.28 -15.56
N ILE A 377 14.47 -27.53 -16.28
CA ILE A 377 13.63 -28.72 -16.11
C ILE A 377 14.39 -29.93 -16.67
N ARG A 378 14.35 -31.05 -15.94
CA ARG A 378 14.88 -32.33 -16.39
C ARG A 378 13.73 -33.34 -16.42
N LEU A 379 13.52 -33.94 -17.57
CA LEU A 379 12.62 -35.08 -17.73
C LEU A 379 13.43 -36.35 -17.52
N ASP A 380 12.94 -37.23 -16.65
CA ASP A 380 13.58 -38.53 -16.44
C ASP A 380 13.42 -39.40 -17.69
N GLU A 381 14.47 -40.22 -17.98
CA GLU A 381 14.46 -41.17 -19.12
C GLU A 381 13.36 -42.23 -18.98
N SER A 382 12.95 -42.61 -17.75
CA SER A 382 11.82 -43.52 -17.50
C SER A 382 10.48 -42.94 -17.92
N GLY A 383 10.38 -41.61 -17.99
CA GLY A 383 9.15 -40.90 -18.32
C GLY A 383 8.20 -40.70 -17.14
N ASP A 384 8.56 -41.09 -15.92
CA ASP A 384 7.65 -41.10 -14.77
C ASP A 384 7.75 -39.80 -13.95
N THR A 385 8.93 -39.13 -13.94
CA THR A 385 9.20 -37.97 -13.10
C THR A 385 9.76 -36.80 -13.87
N ILE A 386 9.60 -35.62 -13.27
CA ILE A 386 10.17 -34.35 -13.70
C ILE A 386 10.92 -33.74 -12.52
N THR A 387 12.19 -33.41 -12.72
CA THR A 387 12.95 -32.65 -11.73
C THR A 387 12.80 -31.16 -12.00
N LEU A 388 12.27 -30.43 -11.03
CA LEU A 388 12.14 -28.99 -11.05
C LEU A 388 13.05 -28.35 -10.00
N LYS A 389 13.75 -27.29 -10.40
CA LYS A 389 14.53 -26.49 -9.44
C LYS A 389 13.61 -26.00 -8.32
N ASN A 390 14.00 -26.22 -7.07
CA ASN A 390 13.28 -25.84 -5.85
C ASN A 390 12.09 -26.73 -5.45
N PHE A 391 11.58 -27.59 -6.33
CA PHE A 391 10.49 -28.54 -6.03
C PHE A 391 10.97 -29.98 -5.88
N GLY A 392 12.13 -30.31 -6.47
CA GLY A 392 12.61 -31.70 -6.51
C GLY A 392 11.97 -32.52 -7.63
N ASP A 393 11.86 -33.84 -7.40
CA ASP A 393 11.27 -34.77 -8.34
C ASP A 393 9.76 -34.87 -8.13
N ILE A 394 9.00 -34.73 -9.20
CA ILE A 394 7.53 -34.70 -9.21
C ILE A 394 7.05 -35.72 -10.22
N GLY A 395 6.03 -36.49 -9.86
CA GLY A 395 5.37 -37.41 -10.80
C GLY A 395 4.76 -36.62 -11.98
N ARG A 396 4.87 -37.19 -13.20
CA ARG A 396 4.29 -36.56 -14.41
C ARG A 396 2.78 -36.72 -14.46
N ALA A 397 2.31 -37.92 -14.14
CA ALA A 397 0.90 -38.25 -14.21
C ALA A 397 0.05 -37.42 -13.25
N GLY A 398 -1.01 -36.79 -13.76
CA GLY A 398 -1.95 -35.98 -13.00
C GLY A 398 -1.42 -34.65 -12.51
N ASN A 399 -0.23 -34.24 -12.93
CA ASN A 399 0.36 -32.93 -12.65
C ASN A 399 0.55 -32.11 -13.92
N GLY A 400 0.16 -30.84 -13.85
CA GLY A 400 0.43 -29.84 -14.88
C GLY A 400 1.44 -28.78 -14.39
N ILE A 401 2.28 -28.31 -15.29
CA ILE A 401 3.31 -27.33 -14.98
C ILE A 401 3.02 -26.03 -15.69
N LEU A 402 3.18 -24.92 -14.95
CA LEU A 402 3.14 -23.55 -15.43
C LEU A 402 4.55 -22.97 -15.37
N LEU A 403 5.04 -22.40 -16.49
CA LEU A 403 6.34 -21.76 -16.56
C LEU A 403 6.13 -20.36 -17.10
N PHE A 404 6.50 -19.35 -16.34
CA PHE A 404 6.38 -17.94 -16.73
C PHE A 404 7.73 -17.30 -16.95
N GLU A 405 7.94 -16.68 -18.08
CA GLU A 405 9.14 -15.92 -18.44
C GLU A 405 8.77 -14.47 -18.76
N GLU A 406 9.26 -13.54 -17.94
CA GLU A 406 9.22 -12.12 -18.28
C GLU A 406 10.30 -11.81 -19.32
N ASN A 407 9.92 -11.28 -20.48
CA ASN A 407 10.83 -11.00 -21.57
C ASN A 407 10.58 -9.60 -22.17
N LYS A 408 11.64 -8.91 -22.56
CA LYS A 408 11.57 -7.57 -23.16
C LYS A 408 10.70 -7.48 -24.41
N ASN A 409 10.62 -8.57 -25.19
CA ASN A 409 9.86 -8.64 -26.43
C ASN A 409 8.41 -9.14 -26.26
N GLY A 410 8.02 -9.43 -25.03
CA GLY A 410 6.71 -9.99 -24.67
C GLY A 410 6.84 -11.17 -23.71
N ASN A 411 5.90 -11.30 -22.81
CA ASN A 411 5.91 -12.30 -21.75
C ASN A 411 5.42 -13.66 -22.25
N ARG A 412 5.91 -14.72 -21.65
CA ARG A 412 5.63 -16.09 -22.06
C ARG A 412 5.10 -16.91 -20.90
N LEU A 413 3.94 -17.54 -21.08
CA LEU A 413 3.40 -18.53 -20.16
C LEU A 413 3.33 -19.88 -20.90
N THR A 414 4.03 -20.90 -20.40
CA THR A 414 4.02 -22.25 -20.96
C THR A 414 3.26 -23.19 -20.04
N LEU A 415 2.30 -23.90 -20.60
CA LEU A 415 1.52 -24.93 -19.94
C LEU A 415 1.99 -26.29 -20.47
N LEU A 416 2.39 -27.17 -19.56
CA LEU A 416 2.83 -28.53 -19.87
C LEU A 416 2.06 -29.56 -19.04
N ALA A 417 1.64 -30.64 -19.63
CA ALA A 417 0.98 -31.76 -18.95
C ALA A 417 1.39 -33.11 -19.57
N GLU A 418 1.03 -34.23 -18.96
CA GLU A 418 1.37 -35.56 -19.50
C GLU A 418 0.51 -35.93 -20.72
N THR A 419 -0.80 -35.66 -20.60
CA THR A 419 -1.77 -36.03 -21.64
C THR A 419 -2.52 -34.78 -22.15
N PRO A 420 -3.15 -34.88 -23.35
CA PRO A 420 -4.04 -33.80 -23.83
C PRO A 420 -5.21 -33.52 -22.86
N GLU A 421 -5.71 -34.53 -22.17
CA GLU A 421 -6.80 -34.39 -21.19
C GLU A 421 -6.33 -33.62 -19.96
N ASP A 422 -5.12 -33.92 -19.44
CA ASP A 422 -4.49 -33.17 -18.34
C ASP A 422 -4.19 -31.70 -18.76
N LEU A 423 -3.78 -31.50 -20.03
CA LEU A 423 -3.56 -30.14 -20.57
C LEU A 423 -4.86 -29.34 -20.64
N ILE A 424 -5.99 -29.98 -21.02
CA ILE A 424 -7.30 -29.34 -20.99
C ILE A 424 -7.68 -28.96 -19.56
N ALA A 425 -7.46 -29.83 -18.59
CA ALA A 425 -7.73 -29.57 -17.18
C ALA A 425 -6.87 -28.39 -16.67
N LEU A 426 -5.56 -28.37 -17.00
CA LEU A 426 -4.64 -27.29 -16.67
C LEU A 426 -5.09 -25.97 -17.30
N LEU A 427 -5.41 -25.96 -18.59
CA LEU A 427 -5.91 -24.79 -19.31
C LEU A 427 -7.23 -24.29 -18.73
N SER A 428 -8.12 -25.20 -18.31
CA SER A 428 -9.37 -24.85 -17.62
C SER A 428 -9.12 -24.18 -16.28
N THR A 429 -8.12 -24.65 -15.50
CA THR A 429 -7.69 -23.99 -14.26
C THR A 429 -7.23 -22.58 -14.54
N VAL A 430 -6.34 -22.38 -15.50
CA VAL A 430 -5.87 -21.05 -15.92
C VAL A 430 -7.02 -20.18 -16.43
N SER A 431 -7.96 -20.76 -17.18
CA SER A 431 -9.12 -20.03 -17.75
C SER A 431 -10.12 -19.55 -16.70
N SER A 432 -10.09 -20.10 -15.49
CA SER A 432 -10.89 -19.61 -14.36
C SER A 432 -10.46 -18.20 -13.86
N GLY A 433 -9.30 -17.71 -14.29
CA GLY A 433 -8.72 -16.47 -13.83
C GLY A 433 -8.00 -16.57 -12.48
N SER A 434 -7.82 -17.81 -11.98
CA SER A 434 -7.21 -18.09 -10.68
C SER A 434 -6.33 -19.33 -10.77
N LEU A 435 -5.23 -19.33 -10.01
CA LEU A 435 -4.33 -20.46 -9.88
C LEU A 435 -4.51 -21.18 -8.51
N TYR A 436 -5.72 -21.12 -7.96
CA TYR A 436 -6.04 -21.88 -6.74
C TYR A 436 -5.86 -23.38 -6.98
N GLY A 437 -5.23 -24.07 -6.02
CA GLY A 437 -4.88 -25.47 -6.15
C GLY A 437 -3.56 -25.74 -6.87
N CYS A 438 -2.84 -24.69 -7.26
CA CYS A 438 -1.47 -24.79 -7.73
C CYS A 438 -0.50 -24.36 -6.62
N ILE A 439 0.64 -25.02 -6.53
CA ILE A 439 1.77 -24.58 -5.73
C ILE A 439 2.63 -23.68 -6.61
N LEU A 440 2.78 -22.41 -6.22
CA LEU A 440 3.54 -21.43 -6.98
C LEU A 440 4.84 -21.09 -6.26
N GLN A 441 5.94 -21.05 -7.02
CA GLN A 441 7.21 -20.55 -6.53
C GLN A 441 7.90 -19.75 -7.63
N ASP A 442 8.04 -18.44 -7.44
CA ASP A 442 8.55 -17.49 -8.42
C ASP A 442 7.79 -17.62 -9.77
N ASN A 443 8.46 -18.18 -10.76
CA ASN A 443 7.98 -18.31 -12.13
C ASN A 443 7.61 -19.74 -12.53
N ILE A 444 7.49 -20.64 -11.55
CA ILE A 444 7.10 -22.04 -11.75
C ILE A 444 5.86 -22.31 -10.92
N GLY A 445 4.88 -22.96 -11.52
CA GLY A 445 3.68 -23.45 -10.86
C GLY A 445 3.45 -24.93 -11.13
N ILE A 446 2.94 -25.66 -10.15
CA ILE A 446 2.56 -27.06 -10.26
C ILE A 446 1.09 -27.15 -9.84
N CYS A 447 0.26 -27.67 -10.72
CA CYS A 447 -1.17 -27.82 -10.52
C CYS A 447 -1.56 -29.30 -10.59
N SER A 448 -2.40 -29.76 -9.67
CA SER A 448 -3.03 -31.08 -9.81
C SER A 448 -4.14 -31.01 -10.87
N VAL A 449 -4.06 -31.83 -11.91
CA VAL A 449 -4.95 -31.80 -13.08
C VAL A 449 -5.69 -33.11 -13.34
N GLY A 450 -5.38 -34.21 -12.60
CA GLY A 450 -5.97 -35.51 -12.80
C GLY A 450 -6.57 -36.13 -11.55
N TYR A 451 -7.34 -37.23 -11.72
CA TYR A 451 -7.95 -37.99 -10.62
C TYR A 451 -6.94 -38.78 -9.76
N GLY A 452 -5.65 -38.61 -9.95
CA GLY A 452 -4.58 -39.32 -9.23
C GLY A 452 -3.40 -38.43 -8.83
N GLY A 453 -3.47 -37.13 -9.05
CA GLY A 453 -2.39 -36.21 -8.70
C GLY A 453 -2.30 -35.97 -7.19
N SER A 454 -1.43 -36.71 -6.50
CA SER A 454 -0.90 -36.30 -5.21
C SER A 454 0.43 -35.60 -5.47
N PHE A 455 0.64 -34.41 -4.89
CA PHE A 455 1.89 -33.65 -5.03
C PHE A 455 3.11 -34.35 -4.42
N PHE A 456 2.90 -35.49 -3.72
CA PHE A 456 3.97 -36.28 -3.08
C PHE A 456 3.73 -37.78 -3.29
N ASP A 457 4.77 -38.47 -3.69
CA ASP A 457 4.80 -39.94 -3.72
C ASP A 457 4.59 -40.51 -2.30
N GLU A 458 3.84 -41.61 -2.18
CA GLU A 458 3.45 -42.27 -0.91
C GLU A 458 4.63 -42.72 -0.03
N THR A 459 5.90 -42.45 -0.41
CA THR A 459 7.08 -42.85 0.35
C THR A 459 7.59 -41.83 1.36
N GLY A 460 7.03 -40.62 1.40
CA GLY A 460 7.37 -39.55 2.36
C GLY A 460 6.32 -39.38 3.46
N GLY A 461 6.32 -40.31 4.45
CA GLY A 461 5.33 -40.30 5.53
C GLY A 461 5.23 -38.99 6.30
N PHE A 462 4.05 -38.40 6.25
CA PHE A 462 3.50 -37.62 7.36
C PHE A 462 2.20 -38.30 7.77
N GLY A 463 2.17 -38.76 9.02
CA GLY A 463 1.10 -39.56 9.59
C GLY A 463 -0.25 -38.86 9.56
N GLU A 464 -1.23 -39.64 9.21
CA GLU A 464 -2.62 -39.42 9.51
C GLU A 464 -2.78 -39.20 11.02
N ASP A 465 -3.27 -38.05 11.41
CA ASP A 465 -4.07 -37.86 12.62
C ASP A 465 -4.98 -36.62 12.42
N ILE A 466 -5.95 -36.74 11.51
CA ILE A 466 -7.13 -35.90 11.55
C ILE A 466 -8.22 -36.71 12.24
N LEU A 467 -8.34 -36.52 13.55
CA LEU A 467 -9.43 -36.99 14.37
C LEU A 467 -10.78 -36.51 13.80
N THR A 468 -11.51 -37.40 13.18
CA THR A 468 -12.95 -37.21 12.98
C THR A 468 -13.63 -37.13 14.35
N PRO A 469 -14.42 -36.13 14.68
CA PRO A 469 -15.23 -36.17 15.90
C PRO A 469 -16.33 -37.20 15.72
N GLU A 470 -16.31 -38.22 16.58
CA GLU A 470 -17.39 -39.20 16.76
C GLU A 470 -18.69 -38.49 17.14
N PRO A 471 -19.86 -38.85 16.60
CA PRO A 471 -21.12 -38.29 16.99
C PRO A 471 -21.48 -38.75 18.41
N ALA A 472 -21.62 -37.85 19.34
CA ALA A 472 -22.10 -38.10 20.69
C ALA A 472 -23.52 -38.66 20.66
N THR A 473 -23.69 -39.96 20.88
CA THR A 473 -24.92 -40.56 21.30
C THR A 473 -24.98 -40.50 22.83
N GLY A 474 -25.93 -39.78 23.36
CA GLY A 474 -26.12 -39.70 24.82
C GLY A 474 -27.42 -39.00 25.18
N ASP A 475 -28.54 -39.71 25.11
CA ASP A 475 -29.78 -39.47 25.83
C ASP A 475 -29.50 -39.35 27.33
N ALA A 476 -29.91 -38.25 27.94
CA ALA A 476 -30.24 -38.17 29.35
C ALA A 476 -31.15 -36.96 29.64
N THR A 477 -32.43 -37.23 29.72
CA THR A 477 -33.47 -36.41 30.37
C THR A 477 -33.15 -36.15 31.83
N PRO A 478 -33.22 -34.95 32.36
CA PRO A 478 -33.36 -34.73 33.80
C PRO A 478 -34.82 -34.58 34.19
N THR A 479 -35.25 -35.42 35.11
CA THR A 479 -36.47 -35.37 35.89
C THR A 479 -36.46 -34.17 36.87
N PRO A 480 -37.55 -33.46 37.09
CA PRO A 480 -37.62 -32.39 38.09
C PRO A 480 -37.90 -32.96 39.48
N ALA A 481 -37.17 -32.45 40.45
CA ALA A 481 -37.49 -32.65 41.87
C ALA A 481 -37.34 -31.38 42.67
N GLY A 482 -38.46 -31.04 43.34
CA GLY A 482 -38.57 -30.42 44.63
C GLY A 482 -38.35 -28.94 44.77
#